data_1c4bf1ef3699e7fc3356eb2d48776960
#
_entry.id   1c4bf1ef3699e7fc3356eb2d48776960
#
_cell.length_a   1.000
_cell.length_b   1.000
_cell.length_c   1.000
_cell.angle_alpha   90.00
_cell.angle_beta   90.00
_cell.angle_gamma   90.00
#
_symmetry.space_group_name_H-M   'P 1'
#
loop_
_entity.id
_entity.type
_entity.pdbx_description
1 polymer ?
#
loop_
_entity_poly.entity_id
_entity_poly.type
_entity_poly.pdbx_seq_one_letter_code
_entity_poly.pdbx_strand_id
1 'polypeptide(L)' 'MEILTAVEAYLARTGMPATRFGRLAARDPRLVSDLHNGRAPRSAVRERIERFIVAHPTPAPSRRRGRPAA' A
#
# COMPACT_ATOMS: atom_id res chain seq x y z
N MET A 1 4.77 -4.00 15.45
CA MET A 1 3.65 -4.42 14.60
C MET A 1 4.20 -5.08 13.34
N GLU A 2 3.57 -6.16 12.95
CA GLU A 2 3.98 -6.85 11.75
C GLU A 2 3.61 -6.06 10.51
N ILE A 3 4.52 -6.04 9.53
CA ILE A 3 4.31 -5.21 8.35
C ILE A 3 3.08 -5.65 7.55
N LEU A 4 2.84 -6.95 7.47
CA LEU A 4 1.66 -7.42 6.74
C LEU A 4 0.37 -6.92 7.37
N THR A 5 0.31 -6.95 8.70
CA THR A 5 -0.86 -6.46 9.41
C THR A 5 -1.09 -4.98 9.11
N ALA A 6 -0.02 -4.20 9.11
CA ALA A 6 -0.12 -2.77 8.82
C ALA A 6 -0.60 -2.53 7.39
N VAL A 7 -0.09 -3.33 6.44
CA VAL A 7 -0.49 -3.21 5.04
C VAL A 7 -1.96 -3.57 4.88
N GLU A 8 -2.38 -4.67 5.48
CA GLU A 8 -3.77 -5.09 5.35
C GLU A 8 -4.73 -4.08 5.94
N ALA A 9 -4.36 -3.52 7.09
CA ALA A 9 -5.19 -2.48 7.70
C ALA A 9 -5.29 -1.26 6.79
N TYR A 10 -4.18 -0.90 6.18
CA TYR A 10 -4.16 0.24 5.26
C TYR A 10 -5.05 -0.02 4.04
N LEU A 11 -4.94 -1.20 3.46
CA LEU A 11 -5.76 -1.54 2.28
C LEU A 11 -7.24 -1.55 2.63
N ALA A 12 -7.58 -2.08 3.79
CA ALA A 12 -8.98 -2.12 4.22
C ALA A 12 -9.52 -0.71 4.43
N ARG A 13 -8.70 0.17 5.02
CA ARG A 13 -9.11 1.52 5.31
C ARG A 13 -9.26 2.36 4.05
N THR A 14 -8.36 2.18 3.09
CA THR A 14 -8.34 3.01 1.90
C THR A 14 -9.12 2.41 0.73
N GLY A 15 -9.35 1.10 0.75
CA GLY A 15 -9.96 0.43 -0.38
C GLY A 15 -9.03 0.26 -1.57
N MET A 16 -7.73 0.52 -1.38
CA MET A 16 -6.77 0.43 -2.47
C MET A 16 -6.51 -1.04 -2.83
N PRO A 17 -6.47 -1.36 -4.14
CA PRO A 17 -6.10 -2.72 -4.55
C PRO A 17 -4.67 -3.06 -4.14
N ALA A 18 -4.46 -4.33 -3.78
CA ALA A 18 -3.15 -4.77 -3.32
C ALA A 18 -2.06 -4.56 -4.37
N THR A 19 -2.37 -4.83 -5.64
CA THR A 19 -1.38 -4.65 -6.70
C THR A 19 -0.97 -3.20 -6.84
N ARG A 20 -1.93 -2.30 -6.72
CA ARG A 20 -1.63 -0.87 -6.80
C ARG A 20 -0.77 -0.44 -5.63
N PHE A 21 -1.09 -0.92 -4.43
CA PHE A 21 -0.30 -0.60 -3.26
C PHE A 21 1.16 -1.02 -3.44
N GLY A 22 1.36 -2.25 -3.91
CA GLY A 22 2.70 -2.76 -4.11
C GLY A 22 3.49 -1.92 -5.10
N ARG A 23 2.86 -1.51 -6.18
CA ARG A 23 3.52 -0.67 -7.18
C ARG A 23 3.92 0.67 -6.60
N LEU A 24 3.00 1.30 -5.88
CA LEU A 24 3.26 2.64 -5.37
C LEU A 24 4.25 2.63 -4.22
N ALA A 25 4.13 1.67 -3.33
CA ALA A 25 4.98 1.63 -2.14
C ALA A 25 6.37 1.08 -2.42
N ALA A 26 6.47 0.06 -3.28
CA ALA A 26 7.73 -0.63 -3.48
C ALA A 26 8.01 -0.99 -4.94
N ARG A 27 7.21 -0.47 -5.85
CA ARG A 27 7.35 -0.74 -7.29
C ARG A 27 7.26 -2.23 -7.60
N ASP A 28 6.49 -2.95 -6.80
CA ASP A 28 6.38 -4.39 -6.97
C ASP A 28 4.92 -4.79 -6.79
N PRO A 29 4.20 -5.10 -7.89
CA PRO A 29 2.79 -5.44 -7.79
C PRO A 29 2.53 -6.73 -7.03
N ARG A 30 3.56 -7.54 -6.81
CA ARG A 30 3.43 -8.78 -6.05
C ARG A 30 3.72 -8.62 -4.58
N LEU A 31 4.02 -7.41 -4.15
CA LEU A 31 4.45 -7.17 -2.77
C LEU A 31 3.50 -7.79 -1.74
N VAL A 32 2.21 -7.45 -1.84
CA VAL A 32 1.24 -7.92 -0.86
C VAL A 32 1.06 -9.43 -0.95
N SER A 33 1.02 -9.96 -2.17
CA SER A 33 0.91 -11.39 -2.37
C SER A 33 2.07 -12.13 -1.73
N ASP A 34 3.29 -11.61 -1.92
CA ASP A 34 4.47 -12.22 -1.31
C ASP A 34 4.41 -12.18 0.20
N LEU A 35 3.91 -11.08 0.77
CA LEU A 35 3.76 -10.98 2.21
C LEU A 35 2.77 -12.02 2.73
N HIS A 36 1.68 -12.24 2.01
CA HIS A 36 0.70 -13.25 2.38
C HIS A 36 1.29 -14.66 2.32
N ASN A 37 2.26 -14.86 1.43
CA ASN A 37 2.92 -16.16 1.31
C ASN A 37 4.04 -16.35 2.32
N GLY A 38 4.18 -15.43 3.25
CA GLY A 38 5.17 -15.57 4.32
C GLY A 38 6.53 -15.01 3.98
N ARG A 39 6.67 -14.32 2.86
CA ARG A 39 7.95 -13.74 2.49
C ARG A 39 8.19 -12.46 3.30
N ALA A 40 9.35 -12.38 3.93
CA ALA A 40 9.72 -11.19 4.69
C ALA A 40 10.34 -10.15 3.77
N PRO A 41 9.88 -8.89 3.82
CA PRO A 41 10.50 -7.85 3.01
C PRO A 41 11.85 -7.45 3.57
N ARG A 42 12.72 -6.99 2.69
CA ARG A 42 14.00 -6.45 3.12
C ARG A 42 13.78 -5.14 3.85
N SER A 43 14.77 -4.74 4.65
CA SER A 43 14.67 -3.51 5.43
C SER A 43 14.31 -2.31 4.58
N ALA A 44 14.94 -2.17 3.42
CA ALA A 44 14.69 -1.03 2.54
C ALA A 44 13.23 -1.02 2.04
N VAL A 45 12.71 -2.19 1.68
CA VAL A 45 11.34 -2.31 1.21
C VAL A 45 10.38 -2.03 2.35
N ARG A 46 10.68 -2.57 3.53
CA ARG A 46 9.85 -2.35 4.70
C ARG A 46 9.75 -0.86 5.03
N GLU A 47 10.87 -0.16 4.98
CA GLU A 47 10.88 1.27 5.23
C GLU A 47 10.04 2.02 4.21
N ARG A 48 10.12 1.61 2.95
CA ARG A 48 9.31 2.23 1.91
C ARG A 48 7.83 2.05 2.18
N ILE A 49 7.43 0.85 2.59
CA ILE A 49 6.05 0.57 2.91
C ILE A 49 5.59 1.47 4.06
N GLU A 50 6.38 1.54 5.11
CA GLU A 50 6.04 2.34 6.28
C GLU A 50 5.93 3.82 5.92
N ARG A 51 6.87 4.31 5.13
CA ARG A 51 6.84 5.71 4.70
C ARG A 51 5.61 6.00 3.85
N PHE A 52 5.27 5.06 2.97
CA PHE A 52 4.12 5.25 2.12
C PHE A 52 2.84 5.37 2.95
N ILE A 53 2.68 4.47 3.91
CA ILE A 53 1.50 4.48 4.76
C ILE A 53 1.42 5.78 5.56
N VAL A 54 2.53 6.25 6.08
CA VAL A 54 2.58 7.50 6.86
C VAL A 54 2.31 8.71 5.98
N ALA A 55 2.88 8.72 4.78
CA ALA A 55 2.72 9.85 3.87
C ALA A 55 1.33 9.91 3.26
N HIS A 56 0.66 8.78 3.18
CA HIS A 56 -0.66 8.71 2.54
C HIS A 56 -1.67 8.03 3.46
N PRO A 57 -1.95 8.63 4.63
CA PRO A 57 -2.82 7.98 5.61
C PRO A 57 -4.26 7.83 5.15
N THR A 58 -4.67 8.64 4.19
CA THR A 58 -6.00 8.52 3.60
C THR A 58 -5.86 8.34 2.11
N PRO A 59 -6.82 7.66 1.46
CA PRO A 59 -6.75 7.49 0.02
C PRO A 59 -6.84 8.84 -0.66
N ALA A 60 -6.07 9.01 -1.71
CA ALA A 60 -6.20 10.19 -2.53
C ALA A 60 -7.63 10.16 -3.08
N PRO A 61 -8.32 11.24 -2.93
CA PRO A 61 -9.65 11.28 -3.52
C PRO A 61 -9.51 11.12 -5.00
N SER A 62 -9.84 10.46 -5.37
CA SER A 62 -9.45 10.28 -6.41
C SER A 62 -9.83 10.93 -7.49
N ARG A 63 -9.36 11.32 -6.74
CA ARG A 63 -9.41 11.84 -7.17
C ARG A 63 -9.78 12.03 -8.06
N ARG A 64 -9.90 11.91 -7.97
CA ARG A 64 -10.16 12.09 -8.49
C ARG A 64 -10.62 12.39 -9.24
N ARG A 65 -10.68 12.33 -9.37
CA ARG A 65 -11.07 12.54 -9.75
C ARG A 65 -11.69 13.09 -10.26
N GLY A 66 -11.71 13.20 -10.21
CA GLY A 66 -12.11 13.71 -10.39
C GLY A 66 -12.79 14.09 -11.07
N ARG A 67 -12.90 14.19 -11.13
CA ARG A 67 -13.44 14.59 -11.43
C ARG A 67 -14.18 15.06 -12.03
N PRO A 68 -14.20 15.23 -12.18
CA PRO A 68 -14.87 15.62 -12.44
C PRO A 68 -15.66 15.98 -12.92
N ALA A 69 -15.67 16.15 -12.80
CA ALA A 69 -16.33 16.43 -13.12
C ALA A 69 -16.89 16.83 -13.60
N ALA A 70 -16.77 16.96 -13.74
CA ALA A 70 -17.12 17.33 -14.14
C ALA A 70 -17.58 17.56 -14.48
#